data_e568c15b3d27be030477ff0182cdda9d
#
_entry.id   e568c15b3d27be030477ff0182cdda9d
#
_cell.length_a   1.000
_cell.length_b   1.000
_cell.length_c   1.000
_cell.angle_alpha   90.00
_cell.angle_beta   90.00
_cell.angle_gamma   90.00
#
_symmetry.space_group_name_H-M   'P 1'
#
loop_
_entity.id
_entity.type
_entity.pdbx_description
1 polymer ?
#
loop_
_entity_poly.entity_id
_entity_poly.type
_entity_poly.pdbx_seq_one_letter_code
_entity_poly.pdbx_strand_id
1 'polypeptide(L)'
;MKIRNRHQRMVAAPPERIAALIADFDRAWPTEIAPAPRRQGHRLYDAGPMLWEEFDRPGAARAFRVVRPEGFQGEHWFELELAEGATVLRHTVEGCAVGKYEAIWRERIEPLHDLILEALLDNVDAAVASGD
;
A
#
# COMPACT_ATOMS: atom_id res chain seq x y z
N MET A 1 15.79 -10.70 8.86
CA MET A 1 15.71 -10.69 7.37
C MET A 1 15.21 -9.34 6.91
N LYS A 2 15.95 -8.73 6.03
CA LYS A 2 15.58 -7.44 5.44
C LYS A 2 14.46 -7.63 4.43
N ILE A 3 13.44 -6.78 4.49
CA ILE A 3 12.31 -6.79 3.58
C ILE A 3 12.37 -5.56 2.70
N ARG A 4 12.20 -5.76 1.41
CA ARG A 4 11.98 -4.69 0.46
C ARG A 4 11.07 -5.20 -0.66
N ASN A 5 9.99 -4.47 -0.90
CA ASN A 5 9.02 -4.84 -1.94
C ASN A 5 8.52 -3.55 -2.59
N ARG A 6 8.45 -3.53 -3.91
CA ARG A 6 8.03 -2.33 -4.64
C ARG A 6 7.17 -2.71 -5.83
N HIS A 7 6.04 -2.02 -5.95
CA HIS A 7 5.16 -2.07 -7.11
C HIS A 7 4.97 -0.68 -7.66
N GLN A 8 4.87 -0.54 -8.97
CA GLN A 8 4.62 0.76 -9.57
C GLN A 8 3.85 0.63 -10.87
N ARG A 9 3.16 1.71 -11.21
CA ARG A 9 2.38 1.79 -12.43
C ARG A 9 2.39 3.22 -12.94
N MET A 10 2.57 3.40 -14.24
CA MET A 10 2.34 4.70 -14.88
C MET A 10 0.86 4.83 -15.16
N VAL A 11 0.23 5.86 -14.59
CA VAL A 11 -1.19 6.09 -14.68
C VAL A 11 -1.44 7.39 -15.46
N ALA A 12 -2.35 7.35 -16.43
CA ALA A 12 -2.64 8.49 -17.30
C ALA A 12 -3.59 9.48 -16.62
N ALA A 13 -3.13 10.08 -15.52
CA ALA A 13 -3.87 11.08 -14.76
C ALA A 13 -2.91 11.98 -13.99
N PRO A 14 -3.35 13.19 -13.58
CA PRO A 14 -2.53 14.06 -12.74
C PRO A 14 -2.43 13.51 -11.31
N PRO A 15 -1.38 13.88 -10.55
CA PRO A 15 -1.17 13.38 -9.20
C PRO A 15 -2.36 13.60 -8.26
N GLU A 16 -3.03 14.73 -8.35
CA GLU A 16 -4.16 15.07 -7.48
C GLU A 16 -5.29 14.06 -7.59
N ARG A 17 -5.54 13.58 -8.80
CA ARG A 17 -6.59 12.60 -9.04
C ARG A 17 -6.25 11.24 -8.46
N ILE A 18 -4.99 10.85 -8.61
CA ILE A 18 -4.50 9.58 -8.05
C ILE A 18 -4.48 9.65 -6.53
N ALA A 19 -4.03 10.77 -5.97
CA ALA A 19 -4.03 10.97 -4.52
C ALA A 19 -5.44 10.81 -3.94
N ALA A 20 -6.48 11.31 -4.64
CA ALA A 20 -7.86 11.15 -4.21
C ALA A 20 -8.30 9.68 -4.21
N LEU A 21 -7.84 8.88 -5.19
CA LEU A 21 -8.20 7.47 -5.28
C LEU A 21 -7.53 6.61 -4.18
N ILE A 22 -6.38 7.02 -3.69
CA ILE A 22 -5.66 6.28 -2.64
C ILE A 22 -5.78 6.94 -1.26
N ALA A 23 -6.58 8.01 -1.12
CA ALA A 23 -6.72 8.75 0.13
C ALA A 23 -7.35 7.91 1.24
N ASP A 24 -8.15 6.92 0.89
CA ASP A 24 -8.70 5.94 1.81
C ASP A 24 -8.63 4.55 1.14
N PHE A 25 -9.05 3.52 1.87
CA PHE A 25 -9.02 2.15 1.34
C PHE A 25 -10.30 1.74 0.62
N ASP A 26 -11.27 2.63 0.44
CA ASP A 26 -12.57 2.26 -0.11
C ASP A 26 -12.63 2.29 -1.64
N ARG A 27 -11.78 3.09 -2.28
CA ARG A 27 -11.90 3.33 -3.72
C ARG A 27 -11.14 2.35 -4.60
N ALA A 28 -9.93 2.01 -4.23
CA ALA A 28 -9.06 1.20 -5.07
C ALA A 28 -8.72 -0.17 -4.48
N TRP A 29 -9.08 -0.42 -3.25
CA TRP A 29 -8.75 -1.69 -2.60
C TRP A 29 -9.48 -2.87 -3.25
N PRO A 30 -8.75 -3.95 -3.60
CA PRO A 30 -9.37 -5.13 -4.22
C PRO A 30 -10.04 -6.03 -3.17
N THR A 31 -11.27 -5.71 -2.81
CA THR A 31 -12.00 -6.43 -1.75
C THR A 31 -12.29 -7.89 -2.11
N GLU A 32 -12.24 -8.25 -3.39
CA GLU A 32 -12.39 -9.63 -3.83
C GLU A 32 -11.17 -10.50 -3.48
N ILE A 33 -10.02 -9.88 -3.18
CA ILE A 33 -8.80 -10.59 -2.79
C ILE A 33 -8.66 -10.65 -1.27
N ALA A 34 -8.91 -9.52 -0.60
CA ALA A 34 -8.77 -9.42 0.86
C ALA A 34 -9.62 -8.28 1.40
N PRO A 35 -10.08 -8.36 2.66
CA PRO A 35 -10.79 -7.24 3.29
C PRO A 35 -9.91 -6.01 3.35
N ALA A 36 -10.51 -4.84 3.12
CA ALA A 36 -9.80 -3.59 3.23
C ALA A 36 -9.38 -3.33 4.69
N PRO A 37 -8.23 -2.67 4.90
CA PRO A 37 -7.86 -2.22 6.23
C PRO A 37 -8.95 -1.34 6.84
N ARG A 38 -9.24 -1.55 8.12
CA ARG A 38 -10.34 -0.86 8.81
C ARG A 38 -9.80 0.11 9.83
N ARG A 39 -10.30 1.34 9.78
CA ARG A 39 -9.91 2.35 10.75
C ARG A 39 -10.35 1.93 12.15
N GLN A 40 -9.42 1.92 13.10
CA GLN A 40 -9.65 1.47 14.46
C GLN A 40 -9.57 2.60 15.49
N GLY A 41 -8.98 3.72 15.10
CA GLY A 41 -8.81 4.88 15.96
C GLY A 41 -8.09 5.97 15.21
N HIS A 42 -7.59 6.99 15.92
CA HIS A 42 -6.86 8.06 15.28
C HIS A 42 -5.58 7.49 14.66
N ARG A 43 -5.49 7.55 13.32
CA ARG A 43 -4.34 7.09 12.54
C ARG A 43 -4.04 5.58 12.67
N LEU A 44 -4.93 4.79 13.28
CA LEU A 44 -4.75 3.34 13.41
C LEU A 44 -5.66 2.57 12.48
N TYR A 45 -5.11 1.52 11.85
CA TYR A 45 -5.82 0.67 10.90
C TYR A 45 -5.58 -0.80 11.22
N ASP A 46 -6.67 -1.54 11.32
CA ASP A 46 -6.64 -2.99 11.43
C ASP A 46 -6.53 -3.57 10.02
N ALA A 47 -5.41 -4.22 9.74
CA ALA A 47 -5.11 -4.84 8.46
C ALA A 47 -5.03 -6.37 8.59
N GLY A 48 -5.95 -6.96 9.38
CA GLY A 48 -5.98 -8.39 9.65
C GLY A 48 -4.92 -8.80 10.67
N PRO A 49 -3.88 -9.54 10.27
CA PRO A 49 -2.83 -9.96 11.20
C PRO A 49 -1.95 -8.79 11.68
N MET A 50 -2.07 -7.63 11.06
CA MET A 50 -1.24 -6.47 11.39
C MET A 50 -2.08 -5.30 11.84
N LEU A 51 -1.48 -4.47 12.70
CA LEU A 51 -1.98 -3.15 13.04
C LEU A 51 -1.01 -2.13 12.47
N TRP A 52 -1.55 -1.15 11.74
CA TRP A 52 -0.76 -0.08 11.13
C TRP A 52 -1.10 1.26 11.77
N GLU A 53 -0.10 2.13 11.82
CA GLU A 53 -0.28 3.54 12.18
C GLU A 53 0.09 4.41 11.00
N GLU A 54 -0.83 5.28 10.59
CA GLU A 54 -0.55 6.25 9.53
C GLU A 54 0.33 7.36 10.10
N PHE A 55 1.35 7.77 9.33
CA PHE A 55 2.27 8.82 9.74
C PHE A 55 2.69 9.65 8.54
N ASP A 56 3.28 10.81 8.83
CA ASP A 56 3.73 11.72 7.79
C ASP A 56 5.17 11.38 7.42
N ARG A 57 5.35 10.83 6.22
CA ARG A 57 6.67 10.53 5.67
C ARG A 57 6.98 11.54 4.59
N PRO A 58 8.15 12.24 4.65
CA PRO A 58 8.54 13.20 3.61
C PRO A 58 8.55 12.55 2.22
N GLY A 59 7.91 13.19 1.26
CA GLY A 59 7.83 12.70 -0.11
C GLY A 59 6.78 11.64 -0.39
N ALA A 60 6.10 11.15 0.64
CA ALA A 60 5.04 10.16 0.47
C ALA A 60 3.67 10.83 0.39
N ALA A 61 2.82 10.30 -0.49
CA ALA A 61 1.42 10.72 -0.54
C ALA A 61 0.64 10.14 0.65
N ARG A 62 1.04 8.94 1.08
CA ARG A 62 0.42 8.27 2.23
C ARG A 62 1.38 7.22 2.76
N ALA A 63 1.58 7.18 4.09
CA ALA A 63 2.55 6.27 4.70
C ALA A 63 2.02 5.64 5.98
N PHE A 64 2.45 4.40 6.23
CA PHE A 64 2.07 3.61 7.40
C PHE A 64 3.28 2.92 7.99
N ARG A 65 3.25 2.72 9.30
CA ARG A 65 4.23 1.87 9.98
C ARG A 65 3.53 0.70 10.66
N VAL A 66 4.20 -0.44 10.73
CA VAL A 66 3.67 -1.61 11.41
C VAL A 66 3.82 -1.43 12.92
N VAL A 67 2.70 -1.50 13.64
CA VAL A 67 2.68 -1.42 15.10
C VAL A 67 2.75 -2.83 15.70
N ARG A 68 2.03 -3.78 15.12
CA ARG A 68 2.01 -5.19 15.54
C ARG A 68 1.94 -6.09 14.31
N PRO A 69 2.50 -7.31 14.35
CA PRO A 69 3.26 -7.92 15.45
C PRO A 69 4.68 -7.37 15.54
N GLU A 70 5.33 -7.51 16.69
CA GLU A 70 6.69 -7.01 16.90
C GLU A 70 7.73 -7.68 16.00
N GLY A 71 7.45 -8.89 15.55
CA GLY A 71 8.35 -9.61 14.64
C GLY A 71 8.41 -9.02 13.24
N PHE A 72 7.49 -8.13 12.88
CA PHE A 72 7.56 -7.31 11.69
C PHE A 72 7.79 -5.88 12.11
N GLN A 73 8.87 -5.28 11.62
CA GLN A 73 9.12 -3.86 11.81
C GLN A 73 9.34 -3.24 10.46
N GLY A 74 8.63 -2.16 10.17
CA GLY A 74 8.80 -1.52 8.89
C GLY A 74 7.72 -0.52 8.56
N GLU A 75 7.85 0.02 7.38
CA GLU A 75 6.99 1.04 6.83
C GLU A 75 6.57 0.65 5.43
N HIS A 76 5.40 1.12 5.01
CA HIS A 76 5.01 1.06 3.63
C HIS A 76 4.32 2.36 3.24
N TRP A 77 4.48 2.75 1.98
CA TRP A 77 3.99 4.06 1.57
C TRP A 77 3.74 4.12 0.07
N PHE A 78 2.89 5.08 -0.29
CA PHE A 78 2.66 5.45 -1.67
C PHE A 78 3.42 6.73 -2.01
N GLU A 79 4.01 6.76 -3.21
CA GLU A 79 4.63 7.93 -3.79
C GLU A 79 4.02 8.23 -5.14
N LEU A 80 3.94 9.51 -5.47
CA LEU A 80 3.48 9.98 -6.77
C LEU A 80 4.60 10.77 -7.41
N GLU A 81 5.05 10.31 -8.57
CA GLU A 81 6.10 10.99 -9.32
C GLU A 81 5.56 11.47 -10.66
N LEU A 82 5.65 12.78 -10.89
CA LEU A 82 5.19 13.37 -12.12
C LEU A 82 6.06 12.88 -13.28
N ALA A 83 5.43 12.35 -14.32
CA ALA A 83 6.06 11.93 -15.54
C ALA A 83 5.40 12.68 -16.70
N GLU A 84 6.01 12.63 -17.89
CA GLU A 84 5.51 13.36 -19.03
C GLU A 84 4.09 12.91 -19.42
N GLY A 85 3.10 13.75 -19.11
CA GLY A 85 1.68 13.46 -19.40
C GLY A 85 1.02 12.42 -18.53
N ALA A 86 1.69 11.97 -17.44
CA ALA A 86 1.20 10.91 -16.58
C ALA A 86 1.80 11.03 -15.19
N THR A 87 1.43 10.11 -14.31
CA THR A 87 1.99 10.03 -12.96
C THR A 87 2.40 8.58 -12.69
N VAL A 88 3.60 8.38 -12.15
CA VAL A 88 3.99 7.07 -11.63
C VAL A 88 3.48 6.94 -10.20
N LEU A 89 2.61 5.97 -9.98
CA LEU A 89 2.14 5.59 -8.66
C LEU A 89 3.00 4.42 -8.18
N ARG A 90 3.68 4.60 -7.06
CA ARG A 90 4.62 3.62 -6.52
C ARG A 90 4.26 3.28 -5.09
N HIS A 91 4.25 1.99 -4.78
CA HIS A 91 4.10 1.51 -3.40
C HIS A 91 5.36 0.77 -3.00
N THR A 92 5.92 1.12 -1.85
CA THR A 92 7.15 0.51 -1.33
C THR A 92 6.90 -0.02 0.08
N VAL A 93 7.45 -1.19 0.37
CA VAL A 93 7.57 -1.74 1.71
C VAL A 93 9.04 -1.88 2.03
N GLU A 94 9.46 -1.37 3.18
CA GLU A 94 10.81 -1.55 3.69
C GLU A 94 10.74 -1.91 5.17
N GLY A 95 11.46 -2.93 5.58
CA GLY A 95 11.45 -3.34 6.98
C GLY A 95 12.30 -4.54 7.26
N CYS A 96 11.92 -5.22 8.33
CA CYS A 96 12.64 -6.37 8.84
C CYS A 96 11.65 -7.36 9.43
N ALA A 97 11.87 -8.65 9.15
CA ALA A 97 11.14 -9.75 9.77
C ALA A 97 12.11 -10.61 10.55
N VAL A 98 11.73 -11.02 11.75
CA VAL A 98 12.59 -11.81 12.61
C VAL A 98 11.90 -13.09 13.06
N GLY A 99 12.70 -14.13 13.32
CA GLY A 99 12.21 -15.41 13.78
C GLY A 99 11.22 -16.06 12.81
N LYS A 100 10.12 -16.56 13.34
CA LYS A 100 9.08 -17.20 12.53
C LYS A 100 8.48 -16.29 11.48
N TYR A 101 8.60 -14.97 11.64
CA TYR A 101 8.03 -14.02 10.71
C TYR A 101 8.80 -13.93 9.39
N GLU A 102 10.03 -14.43 9.31
CA GLU A 102 10.74 -14.51 8.04
C GLU A 102 10.01 -15.44 7.06
N ALA A 103 9.64 -16.65 7.52
CA ALA A 103 8.88 -17.59 6.70
C ALA A 103 7.47 -17.10 6.43
N ILE A 104 6.81 -16.51 7.42
CA ILE A 104 5.47 -15.95 7.27
C ILE A 104 5.45 -14.87 6.19
N TRP A 105 6.46 -13.99 6.18
CA TRP A 105 6.57 -12.97 5.13
C TRP A 105 6.71 -13.62 3.75
N ARG A 106 7.70 -14.48 3.58
CA ARG A 106 7.99 -15.07 2.26
C ARG A 106 6.87 -15.93 1.73
N GLU A 107 6.24 -16.71 2.59
CA GLU A 107 5.31 -17.76 2.16
C GLU A 107 3.86 -17.31 2.13
N ARG A 108 3.50 -16.30 2.93
CA ARG A 108 2.09 -15.89 3.11
C ARG A 108 1.85 -14.42 2.81
N ILE A 109 2.65 -13.54 3.37
CA ILE A 109 2.37 -12.10 3.29
C ILE A 109 2.80 -11.52 1.96
N GLU A 110 4.03 -11.75 1.53
CA GLU A 110 4.52 -11.18 0.28
C GLU A 110 3.71 -11.63 -0.94
N PRO A 111 3.40 -12.92 -1.12
CA PRO A 111 2.58 -13.34 -2.25
C PRO A 111 1.20 -12.70 -2.26
N LEU A 112 0.55 -12.59 -1.09
CA LEU A 112 -0.75 -11.93 -0.99
C LEU A 112 -0.63 -10.43 -1.23
N HIS A 113 0.38 -9.79 -0.68
CA HIS A 113 0.68 -8.39 -0.87
C HIS A 113 0.87 -8.07 -2.36
N ASP A 114 1.61 -8.91 -3.08
CA ASP A 114 1.84 -8.71 -4.51
C ASP A 114 0.53 -8.77 -5.30
N LEU A 115 -0.35 -9.72 -4.97
CA LEU A 115 -1.67 -9.81 -5.60
C LEU A 115 -2.51 -8.58 -5.32
N ILE A 116 -2.53 -8.13 -4.06
CA ILE A 116 -3.30 -6.96 -3.64
C ILE A 116 -2.80 -5.71 -4.36
N LEU A 117 -1.49 -5.48 -4.38
CA LEU A 117 -0.94 -4.28 -4.98
C LEU A 117 -1.16 -4.22 -6.48
N GLU A 118 -0.96 -5.32 -7.21
CA GLU A 118 -1.22 -5.32 -8.65
C GLU A 118 -2.70 -5.10 -8.95
N ALA A 119 -3.60 -5.70 -8.17
CA ALA A 119 -5.03 -5.48 -8.35
C ALA A 119 -5.45 -4.04 -7.97
N LEU A 120 -4.82 -3.47 -6.94
CA LEU A 120 -5.06 -2.07 -6.56
C LEU A 120 -4.65 -1.13 -7.70
N LEU A 121 -3.50 -1.37 -8.31
CA LEU A 121 -3.03 -0.57 -9.44
C LEU A 121 -3.98 -0.72 -10.65
N ASP A 122 -4.48 -1.93 -10.90
CA ASP A 122 -5.48 -2.15 -11.94
C ASP A 122 -6.76 -1.35 -11.65
N ASN A 123 -7.20 -1.32 -10.40
CA ASN A 123 -8.39 -0.57 -10.00
C ASN A 123 -8.20 0.94 -10.16
N VAL A 124 -7.00 1.44 -9.90
CA VAL A 124 -6.69 2.86 -10.15
C VAL A 124 -6.77 3.16 -11.64
N ASP A 125 -6.17 2.31 -12.49
CA ASP A 125 -6.26 2.48 -13.94
C ASP A 125 -7.70 2.46 -14.42
N ALA A 126 -8.51 1.54 -13.90
CA ALA A 126 -9.91 1.42 -14.27
C ALA A 126 -10.73 2.65 -13.86
N ALA A 127 -10.49 3.18 -12.67
CA ALA A 127 -11.16 4.39 -12.18
C ALA A 127 -10.82 5.60 -13.04
N VAL A 128 -9.54 5.74 -13.41
CA VAL A 128 -9.09 6.82 -14.29
C VAL A 128 -9.72 6.70 -15.67
N ALA A 129 -9.77 5.50 -16.23
CA ALA A 129 -10.33 5.26 -17.57
C ALA A 129 -11.83 5.52 -17.59
N SER A 130 -12.57 5.26 -16.52
CA SER A 130 -14.01 5.48 -16.44
C SER A 130 -14.40 6.93 -16.16
N GLY A 131 -13.44 7.78 -15.84
CA GLY A 131 -13.71 9.16 -15.46
C GLY A 131 -14.10 9.36 -13.99
N ASP A 132 -13.96 8.33 -13.18
CA ASP A 132 -14.24 8.39 -11.73
C ASP A 132 -13.05 8.99 -10.91
#